data_a3d421897c7802d5252c9a08778f11d3
#
_entry.id   a3d421897c7802d5252c9a08778f11d3
#
_cell.length_a   1.000
_cell.length_b   1.000
_cell.length_c   1.000
_cell.angle_alpha   90.00
_cell.angle_beta   90.00
_cell.angle_gamma   90.00
#
_symmetry.space_group_name_H-M   'P 1'
#
loop_
_entity.id
_entity.type
_entity.pdbx_description
1 polymer ?
#
loop_
_entity_poly.entity_id
_entity_poly.type
_entity_poly.pdbx_seq_one_letter_code
_entity_poly.pdbx_strand_id
1 'polypeptide(L)'
;MRALFAIGLAAALTVGAMAQTPVELKVGDTAPDFSLQGTDGKLHKLSEYRGKKPVVLAWFPKAFTQGCTIECKSLAANGANIRKYDVVYFMASVDPLEGEGGNAAFAKSEGADFPLLSDPTKEVATKYGVLNARGMASRWTFYIDKNGKIAHIDKAVRPATSAEDMIAKMGELKVAQAQ
;
A
#
# COMPACT_ATOMS: atom_id res chain seq x y z
N MET A 1 -22.08 -27.58 -64.98
CA MET A 1 -21.59 -27.70 -63.59
C MET A 1 -20.82 -26.42 -63.23
N ARG A 2 -21.42 -25.54 -62.41
CA ARG A 2 -20.79 -24.28 -61.97
C ARG A 2 -20.59 -24.41 -60.49
N ALA A 3 -19.33 -24.50 -60.06
CA ALA A 3 -18.94 -24.51 -58.63
C ALA A 3 -18.86 -23.06 -58.12
N LEU A 4 -19.68 -22.73 -57.10
CA LEU A 4 -19.61 -21.48 -56.36
C LEU A 4 -18.69 -21.64 -55.15
N PHE A 5 -17.56 -20.95 -55.18
CA PHE A 5 -16.67 -20.81 -54.02
C PHE A 5 -17.19 -19.70 -53.12
N ALA A 6 -17.61 -20.07 -51.92
CA ALA A 6 -17.97 -19.10 -50.87
C ALA A 6 -16.66 -18.75 -50.10
N ILE A 7 -16.23 -17.50 -50.20
CA ILE A 7 -15.12 -16.96 -49.41
C ILE A 7 -15.69 -16.47 -48.07
N GLY A 8 -15.40 -17.21 -47.03
CA GLY A 8 -15.74 -16.79 -45.65
C GLY A 8 -14.75 -15.73 -45.13
N LEU A 9 -15.24 -14.52 -44.90
CA LEU A 9 -14.49 -13.42 -44.29
C LEU A 9 -14.45 -13.61 -42.79
N ALA A 10 -13.35 -14.08 -42.23
CA ALA A 10 -13.13 -14.15 -40.78
C ALA A 10 -12.75 -12.76 -40.24
N ALA A 11 -13.65 -12.10 -39.55
CA ALA A 11 -13.36 -10.85 -38.86
C ALA A 11 -12.60 -11.16 -37.55
N ALA A 12 -11.30 -10.86 -37.52
CA ALA A 12 -10.49 -10.92 -36.31
C ALA A 12 -10.83 -9.73 -35.41
N LEU A 13 -11.51 -9.99 -34.31
CA LEU A 13 -11.72 -9.01 -33.23
C LEU A 13 -10.39 -8.81 -32.49
N THR A 14 -9.66 -7.75 -32.79
CA THR A 14 -8.52 -7.29 -31.98
C THR A 14 -9.05 -6.67 -30.70
N VAL A 15 -8.96 -7.40 -29.60
CA VAL A 15 -9.17 -6.82 -28.25
C VAL A 15 -7.99 -5.91 -27.97
N GLY A 16 -8.20 -4.61 -28.17
CA GLY A 16 -7.23 -3.57 -27.82
C GLY A 16 -7.02 -3.57 -26.31
N ALA A 17 -5.84 -3.91 -25.83
CA ALA A 17 -5.43 -3.69 -24.45
C ALA A 17 -5.46 -2.18 -24.19
N MET A 18 -6.47 -1.71 -23.49
CA MET A 18 -6.51 -0.32 -23.00
C MET A 18 -5.36 -0.16 -21.99
N ALA A 19 -4.34 0.58 -22.35
CA ALA A 19 -3.32 1.04 -21.41
C ALA A 19 -4.02 1.88 -20.33
N GLN A 20 -4.08 1.35 -19.11
CA GLN A 20 -4.63 2.09 -17.99
C GLN A 20 -3.71 3.28 -17.70
N THR A 21 -4.24 4.49 -17.85
CA THR A 21 -3.55 5.69 -17.40
C THR A 21 -3.24 5.55 -15.91
N PRO A 22 -2.02 5.91 -15.46
CA PRO A 22 -1.69 5.84 -14.03
C PRO A 22 -2.72 6.63 -13.22
N VAL A 23 -3.33 5.98 -12.24
CA VAL A 23 -4.29 6.63 -11.33
C VAL A 23 -3.49 7.56 -10.43
N GLU A 24 -3.73 8.87 -10.53
CA GLU A 24 -3.16 9.84 -9.61
C GLU A 24 -4.18 10.15 -8.52
N LEU A 25 -4.04 9.50 -7.36
CA LEU A 25 -4.88 9.76 -6.19
C LEU A 25 -4.54 11.11 -5.56
N LYS A 26 -5.58 11.80 -5.07
CA LYS A 26 -5.50 13.12 -4.43
C LYS A 26 -6.16 13.10 -3.06
N VAL A 27 -5.84 14.10 -2.26
CA VAL A 27 -6.54 14.37 -1.00
C VAL A 27 -8.03 14.60 -1.29
N GLY A 28 -8.90 13.93 -0.54
CA GLY A 28 -10.34 13.93 -0.72
C GLY A 28 -10.89 12.77 -1.52
N ASP A 29 -10.06 12.08 -2.32
CA ASP A 29 -10.49 10.88 -3.05
C ASP A 29 -10.84 9.75 -2.07
N THR A 30 -11.70 8.84 -2.50
CA THR A 30 -11.92 7.58 -1.78
C THR A 30 -10.68 6.69 -1.98
N ALA A 31 -10.05 6.28 -0.90
CA ALA A 31 -8.94 5.34 -0.96
C ALA A 31 -9.40 4.02 -1.59
N PRO A 32 -8.66 3.47 -2.57
CA PRO A 32 -8.95 2.17 -3.12
C PRO A 32 -8.98 1.10 -2.02
N ASP A 33 -10.01 0.24 -2.04
CA ASP A 33 -10.03 -0.87 -1.09
C ASP A 33 -8.93 -1.87 -1.41
N PHE A 34 -8.39 -2.49 -0.37
CA PHE A 34 -7.41 -3.55 -0.46
C PHE A 34 -7.81 -4.75 0.40
N SER A 35 -7.26 -5.91 0.05
CA SER A 35 -7.36 -7.14 0.82
C SER A 35 -5.99 -7.83 0.73
N LEU A 36 -5.13 -7.59 1.72
CA LEU A 36 -3.73 -8.01 1.71
C LEU A 36 -3.38 -8.84 2.95
N GLN A 37 -2.56 -9.86 2.76
CA GLN A 37 -2.02 -10.66 3.86
C GLN A 37 -0.95 -9.84 4.60
N GLY A 38 -1.05 -9.87 5.93
CA GLY A 38 -0.10 -9.24 6.84
C GLY A 38 0.86 -10.24 7.48
N THR A 39 2.00 -9.73 7.94
CA THR A 39 3.02 -10.51 8.67
C THR A 39 2.55 -11.01 10.04
N ASP A 40 1.39 -10.56 10.51
CA ASP A 40 0.70 -11.04 11.70
C ASP A 40 -0.22 -12.25 11.42
N GLY A 41 -0.17 -12.81 10.20
CA GLY A 41 -0.97 -13.96 9.77
C GLY A 41 -2.43 -13.63 9.45
N LYS A 42 -2.81 -12.34 9.41
CA LYS A 42 -4.18 -11.91 9.14
C LYS A 42 -4.34 -11.34 7.75
N LEU A 43 -5.54 -11.46 7.21
CA LEU A 43 -5.97 -10.74 6.02
C LEU A 43 -6.54 -9.38 6.44
N HIS A 44 -5.92 -8.29 5.99
CA HIS A 44 -6.36 -6.93 6.28
C HIS A 44 -7.10 -6.34 5.09
N LYS A 45 -8.30 -5.81 5.34
CA LYS A 45 -9.12 -5.13 4.35
C LYS A 45 -9.36 -3.69 4.80
N LEU A 46 -9.15 -2.72 3.91
CA LEU A 46 -9.40 -1.31 4.25
C LEU A 46 -10.85 -1.09 4.67
N SER A 47 -11.79 -1.76 4.01
CA SER A 47 -13.23 -1.67 4.31
C SER A 47 -13.58 -2.08 5.75
N GLU A 48 -12.79 -2.92 6.41
CA GLU A 48 -13.02 -3.34 7.80
C GLU A 48 -12.78 -2.21 8.83
N TYR A 49 -11.97 -1.22 8.46
CA TYR A 49 -11.65 -0.05 9.29
C TYR A 49 -12.57 1.13 9.02
N ARG A 50 -13.28 1.15 7.88
CA ARG A 50 -14.19 2.23 7.51
C ARG A 50 -15.30 2.40 8.55
N GLY A 51 -15.53 3.63 8.97
CA GLY A 51 -16.48 3.97 10.05
C GLY A 51 -15.96 3.73 11.46
N LYS A 52 -14.78 3.12 11.61
CA LYS A 52 -14.20 2.75 12.91
C LYS A 52 -12.93 3.53 13.22
N LYS A 53 -11.89 3.35 12.40
CA LYS A 53 -10.55 3.91 12.65
C LYS A 53 -9.92 4.47 11.38
N PRO A 54 -9.15 5.55 11.46
CA PRO A 54 -8.26 5.96 10.38
C PRO A 54 -7.18 4.90 10.14
N VAL A 55 -6.64 4.91 8.92
CA VAL A 55 -5.58 3.98 8.51
C VAL A 55 -4.40 4.78 7.95
N VAL A 56 -3.18 4.45 8.39
CA VAL A 56 -1.95 4.90 7.76
C VAL A 56 -1.34 3.74 6.98
N LEU A 57 -1.15 3.93 5.68
CA LEU A 57 -0.56 2.93 4.79
C LEU A 57 0.74 3.47 4.21
N ALA A 58 1.87 3.00 4.74
CA ALA A 58 3.21 3.39 4.34
C ALA A 58 3.78 2.40 3.33
N TRP A 59 3.76 2.76 2.03
CA TRP A 59 4.37 1.97 0.97
C TRP A 59 5.88 2.10 0.99
N PHE A 60 6.60 0.98 0.90
CA PHE A 60 8.05 0.95 0.79
C PHE A 60 8.52 0.13 -0.42
N PRO A 61 9.69 0.49 -1.02
CA PRO A 61 10.14 -0.11 -2.27
C PRO A 61 10.45 -1.60 -2.20
N LYS A 62 11.27 -2.02 -1.21
CA LYS A 62 11.75 -3.40 -1.15
C LYS A 62 12.32 -3.76 0.22
N ALA A 63 11.93 -4.92 0.74
CA ALA A 63 12.46 -5.51 1.96
C ALA A 63 13.99 -5.64 1.91
N PHE A 64 14.64 -5.54 3.06
CA PHE A 64 16.10 -5.67 3.26
C PHE A 64 16.96 -4.62 2.54
N THR A 65 16.38 -3.54 1.98
CA THR A 65 17.16 -2.41 1.49
C THR A 65 17.40 -1.40 2.61
N GLN A 66 18.53 -0.68 2.56
CA GLN A 66 18.97 0.23 3.61
C GLN A 66 17.89 1.22 4.05
N GLY A 67 17.27 1.93 3.11
CA GLY A 67 16.23 2.91 3.44
C GLY A 67 14.98 2.29 4.05
N CYS A 68 14.59 1.10 3.60
CA CYS A 68 13.41 0.41 4.13
C CYS A 68 13.67 -0.17 5.53
N THR A 69 14.88 -0.66 5.77
CA THR A 69 15.35 -1.08 7.12
C THR A 69 15.31 0.09 8.10
N ILE A 70 15.85 1.26 7.70
CA ILE A 70 15.83 2.47 8.54
C ILE A 70 14.38 2.88 8.86
N GLU A 71 13.49 2.90 7.87
CA GLU A 71 12.08 3.26 8.06
C GLU A 71 11.36 2.28 8.99
N CYS A 72 11.49 0.98 8.75
CA CYS A 72 10.87 -0.05 9.57
C CYS A 72 11.31 0.05 11.04
N LYS A 73 12.63 0.24 11.29
CA LYS A 73 13.18 0.45 12.62
C LYS A 73 12.68 1.75 13.28
N SER A 74 12.55 2.84 12.51
CA SER A 74 12.00 4.09 13.03
C SER A 74 10.56 3.88 13.53
N LEU A 75 9.72 3.21 12.74
CA LEU A 75 8.34 2.91 13.13
C LEU A 75 8.26 1.95 14.31
N ALA A 76 9.08 0.88 14.34
CA ALA A 76 9.11 -0.08 15.43
C ALA A 76 9.56 0.57 16.76
N ALA A 77 10.60 1.38 16.72
CA ALA A 77 11.11 2.08 17.91
C ALA A 77 10.09 3.08 18.49
N ASN A 78 9.20 3.62 17.66
CA ASN A 78 8.20 4.61 18.04
C ASN A 78 6.78 4.05 18.13
N GLY A 79 6.60 2.73 18.03
CA GLY A 79 5.29 2.08 18.02
C GLY A 79 4.39 2.48 19.20
N ALA A 80 4.96 2.60 20.41
CA ALA A 80 4.22 3.07 21.59
C ALA A 80 3.67 4.50 21.44
N ASN A 81 4.42 5.41 20.80
CA ASN A 81 4.00 6.78 20.55
C ASN A 81 2.95 6.86 19.43
N ILE A 82 3.07 6.05 18.39
CA ILE A 82 2.08 5.96 17.31
C ILE A 82 0.76 5.44 17.89
N ARG A 83 0.78 4.42 18.73
CA ARG A 83 -0.40 3.83 19.36
C ARG A 83 -1.09 4.71 20.43
N LYS A 84 -0.53 5.89 20.75
CA LYS A 84 -1.28 6.93 21.50
C LYS A 84 -2.42 7.52 20.67
N TYR A 85 -2.40 7.33 19.35
CA TYR A 85 -3.51 7.70 18.47
C TYR A 85 -4.41 6.48 18.21
N ASP A 86 -5.71 6.72 18.10
CA ASP A 86 -6.67 5.68 17.71
C ASP A 86 -6.62 5.43 16.21
N VAL A 87 -5.53 4.81 15.76
CA VAL A 87 -5.17 4.59 14.36
C VAL A 87 -4.73 3.15 14.15
N VAL A 88 -4.94 2.64 12.94
CA VAL A 88 -4.28 1.42 12.45
C VAL A 88 -3.21 1.84 11.45
N TYR A 89 -2.00 1.29 11.56
CA TYR A 89 -0.93 1.60 10.63
C TYR A 89 -0.25 0.34 10.12
N PHE A 90 0.16 0.41 8.86
CA PHE A 90 0.81 -0.65 8.12
C PHE A 90 1.98 -0.12 7.32
N MET A 91 3.01 -0.93 7.17
CA MET A 91 3.87 -0.84 6.00
C MET A 91 3.33 -1.76 4.90
N ALA A 92 3.60 -1.46 3.63
CA ALA A 92 3.20 -2.31 2.50
C ALA A 92 4.24 -2.30 1.40
N SER A 93 4.45 -3.44 0.76
CA SER A 93 5.31 -3.57 -0.43
C SER A 93 4.75 -4.60 -1.41
N VAL A 94 5.39 -4.69 -2.57
CA VAL A 94 5.10 -5.74 -3.56
C VAL A 94 5.96 -6.99 -3.35
N ASP A 95 6.72 -7.05 -2.27
CA ASP A 95 7.47 -8.25 -1.92
C ASP A 95 6.51 -9.38 -1.50
N PRO A 96 6.89 -10.66 -1.67
CA PRO A 96 6.11 -11.78 -1.18
C PRO A 96 6.00 -11.74 0.35
N LEU A 97 4.99 -12.40 0.91
CA LEU A 97 4.87 -12.53 2.36
C LEU A 97 5.98 -13.43 2.91
N GLU A 98 6.17 -14.58 2.29
CA GLU A 98 7.05 -15.65 2.77
C GLU A 98 8.38 -15.69 1.99
N GLY A 99 9.33 -16.45 2.53
CA GLY A 99 10.67 -16.62 1.96
C GLY A 99 11.71 -15.66 2.55
N GLU A 100 12.99 -15.90 2.25
CA GLU A 100 14.11 -15.11 2.80
C GLU A 100 14.06 -13.62 2.44
N GLY A 101 13.51 -13.27 1.27
CA GLY A 101 13.30 -11.89 0.82
C GLY A 101 11.89 -11.35 1.09
N GLY A 102 11.06 -12.10 1.83
CA GLY A 102 9.67 -11.75 2.08
C GLY A 102 9.48 -10.82 3.27
N ASN A 103 8.28 -10.23 3.33
CA ASN A 103 7.92 -9.28 4.38
C ASN A 103 7.91 -9.91 5.78
N ALA A 104 7.59 -11.21 5.92
CA ALA A 104 7.62 -11.90 7.21
C ALA A 104 9.04 -12.00 7.78
N ALA A 105 10.01 -12.39 6.96
CA ALA A 105 11.41 -12.42 7.35
C ALA A 105 11.94 -11.02 7.67
N PHE A 106 11.57 -10.02 6.87
CA PHE A 106 11.96 -8.63 7.06
C PHE A 106 11.38 -8.06 8.36
N ALA A 107 10.08 -8.20 8.61
CA ALA A 107 9.44 -7.73 9.84
C ALA A 107 10.10 -8.33 11.09
N LYS A 108 10.42 -9.64 11.05
CA LYS A 108 11.09 -10.33 12.13
C LYS A 108 12.52 -9.79 12.36
N SER A 109 13.30 -9.56 11.30
CA SER A 109 14.67 -9.05 11.40
C SER A 109 14.75 -7.63 11.95
N GLU A 110 13.74 -6.79 11.60
CA GLU A 110 13.71 -5.38 12.02
C GLU A 110 12.93 -5.15 13.33
N GLY A 111 12.37 -6.22 13.92
CA GLY A 111 11.61 -6.14 15.17
C GLY A 111 10.29 -5.35 15.02
N ALA A 112 9.65 -5.41 13.85
CA ALA A 112 8.40 -4.73 13.63
C ALA A 112 7.29 -5.31 14.53
N ASP A 113 6.65 -4.45 15.32
CA ASP A 113 5.52 -4.77 16.21
C ASP A 113 4.17 -4.36 15.60
N PHE A 114 4.15 -4.18 14.29
CA PHE A 114 3.01 -3.85 13.44
C PHE A 114 3.04 -4.66 12.15
N PRO A 115 1.88 -4.86 11.47
CA PRO A 115 1.85 -5.68 10.26
C PRO A 115 2.51 -5.00 9.06
N LEU A 116 3.30 -5.77 8.31
CA LEU A 116 3.71 -5.45 6.95
C LEU A 116 2.80 -6.22 6.00
N LEU A 117 2.18 -5.51 5.05
CA LEU A 117 1.25 -6.07 4.06
C LEU A 117 1.99 -6.42 2.76
N SER A 118 1.64 -7.55 2.17
CA SER A 118 2.25 -8.04 0.93
C SER A 118 1.28 -7.98 -0.24
N ASP A 119 1.69 -7.30 -1.33
CA ASP A 119 0.97 -7.20 -2.61
C ASP A 119 1.80 -7.76 -3.77
N PRO A 120 2.10 -9.09 -3.78
CA PRO A 120 2.94 -9.69 -4.82
C PRO A 120 2.30 -9.63 -6.22
N THR A 121 0.99 -9.47 -6.30
CA THR A 121 0.25 -9.27 -7.56
C THR A 121 0.41 -7.86 -8.12
N LYS A 122 0.83 -6.91 -7.29
CA LYS A 122 0.97 -5.47 -7.61
C LYS A 122 -0.35 -4.76 -7.94
N GLU A 123 -1.46 -5.40 -7.72
CA GLU A 123 -2.78 -4.84 -8.04
C GLU A 123 -3.13 -3.64 -7.16
N VAL A 124 -2.86 -3.75 -5.86
CA VAL A 124 -3.13 -2.65 -4.92
C VAL A 124 -2.15 -1.51 -5.14
N ALA A 125 -0.85 -1.81 -5.31
CA ALA A 125 0.17 -0.81 -5.62
C ALA A 125 -0.17 -0.02 -6.90
N THR A 126 -0.73 -0.69 -7.91
CA THR A 126 -1.22 -0.05 -9.14
C THR A 126 -2.41 0.86 -8.86
N LYS A 127 -3.41 0.41 -8.09
CA LYS A 127 -4.60 1.21 -7.72
C LYS A 127 -4.22 2.44 -6.89
N TYR A 128 -3.20 2.35 -6.04
CA TYR A 128 -2.68 3.46 -5.26
C TYR A 128 -1.74 4.38 -6.06
N GLY A 129 -1.40 4.03 -7.31
CA GLY A 129 -0.49 4.80 -8.16
C GLY A 129 0.95 4.80 -7.67
N VAL A 130 1.32 3.88 -6.78
CA VAL A 130 2.67 3.78 -6.21
C VAL A 130 3.59 2.86 -7.00
N LEU A 131 3.07 2.03 -7.90
CA LEU A 131 3.89 1.11 -8.68
C LEU A 131 4.75 1.89 -9.68
N ASN A 132 6.07 1.83 -9.52
CA ASN A 132 7.01 2.53 -10.39
C ASN A 132 7.48 1.64 -11.56
N ALA A 133 8.22 2.22 -12.50
CA ALA A 133 8.72 1.54 -13.69
C ALA A 133 9.67 0.35 -13.40
N ARG A 134 10.24 0.28 -12.17
CA ARG A 134 11.07 -0.86 -11.75
C ARG A 134 10.23 -2.01 -11.18
N GLY A 135 8.89 -1.87 -11.17
CA GLY A 135 7.97 -2.87 -10.62
C GLY A 135 7.98 -2.95 -9.10
N MET A 136 8.44 -1.92 -8.42
CA MET A 136 8.43 -1.75 -6.96
C MET A 136 7.49 -0.62 -6.56
N ALA A 137 7.08 -0.59 -5.30
CA ALA A 137 6.34 0.55 -4.78
C ALA A 137 7.26 1.78 -4.64
N SER A 138 6.74 2.98 -4.91
CA SER A 138 7.32 4.24 -4.48
C SER A 138 7.12 4.40 -2.97
N ARG A 139 8.06 5.05 -2.29
CA ARG A 139 7.97 5.32 -0.84
C ARG A 139 7.01 6.47 -0.58
N TRP A 140 5.73 6.13 -0.47
CA TRP A 140 4.65 7.09 -0.21
C TRP A 140 3.82 6.61 0.97
N THR A 141 3.40 7.55 1.82
CA THR A 141 2.52 7.26 2.95
C THR A 141 1.15 7.91 2.73
N PHE A 142 0.11 7.10 2.78
CA PHE A 142 -1.29 7.55 2.70
C PHE A 142 -1.89 7.59 4.09
N TYR A 143 -2.50 8.73 4.42
CA TYR A 143 -3.30 8.90 5.62
C TYR A 143 -4.76 8.87 5.20
N ILE A 144 -5.50 7.87 5.65
CA ILE A 144 -6.88 7.61 5.27
C ILE A 144 -7.75 7.83 6.50
N ASP A 145 -8.74 8.70 6.39
CA ASP A 145 -9.64 8.99 7.49
C ASP A 145 -10.62 7.81 7.76
N LYS A 146 -11.36 7.88 8.86
CA LYS A 146 -12.34 6.85 9.23
C LYS A 146 -13.48 6.69 8.21
N ASN A 147 -13.69 7.66 7.31
CA ASN A 147 -14.69 7.57 6.24
C ASN A 147 -14.12 6.91 4.98
N GLY A 148 -12.84 6.51 4.99
CA GLY A 148 -12.13 5.92 3.87
C GLY A 148 -11.68 6.95 2.83
N LYS A 149 -11.60 8.24 3.20
CA LYS A 149 -11.09 9.31 2.35
C LYS A 149 -9.61 9.54 2.61
N ILE A 150 -8.86 9.83 1.56
CA ILE A 150 -7.45 10.22 1.65
C ILE A 150 -7.38 11.62 2.28
N ALA A 151 -6.88 11.70 3.51
CA ALA A 151 -6.70 12.95 4.24
C ALA A 151 -5.35 13.61 3.89
N HIS A 152 -4.32 12.81 3.59
CA HIS A 152 -3.01 13.29 3.20
C HIS A 152 -2.24 12.21 2.44
N ILE A 153 -1.32 12.63 1.56
CA ILE A 153 -0.36 11.76 0.87
C ILE A 153 1.02 12.37 1.06
N ASP A 154 1.91 11.67 1.75
CA ASP A 154 3.32 12.04 1.81
C ASP A 154 4.08 11.32 0.69
N LYS A 155 4.59 12.07 -0.28
CA LYS A 155 5.41 11.57 -1.39
C LYS A 155 6.92 11.79 -1.17
N ALA A 156 7.29 12.40 -0.04
CA ALA A 156 8.68 12.76 0.30
C ALA A 156 9.13 12.14 1.63
N VAL A 157 8.69 10.92 1.91
CA VAL A 157 8.97 10.21 3.16
C VAL A 157 10.46 10.12 3.43
N ARG A 158 10.86 10.52 4.64
CA ARG A 158 12.23 10.45 5.15
C ARG A 158 12.35 9.22 6.05
N PRO A 159 13.08 8.15 5.64
CA PRO A 159 13.14 6.91 6.40
C PRO A 159 13.52 7.07 7.87
N ALA A 160 14.50 7.91 8.15
CA ALA A 160 15.04 8.06 9.50
C ALA A 160 14.06 8.75 10.48
N THR A 161 13.19 9.61 9.99
CA THR A 161 12.21 10.37 10.78
C THR A 161 10.77 9.99 10.46
N SER A 162 10.55 8.85 9.79
CA SER A 162 9.22 8.47 9.31
C SER A 162 8.20 8.33 10.44
N ALA A 163 8.60 7.86 11.62
CA ALA A 163 7.71 7.75 12.77
C ALA A 163 7.34 9.12 13.35
N GLU A 164 8.32 10.00 13.53
CA GLU A 164 8.11 11.35 14.03
C GLU A 164 7.24 12.16 13.05
N ASP A 165 7.52 12.04 11.73
CA ASP A 165 6.74 12.68 10.68
C ASP A 165 5.30 12.16 10.67
N MET A 166 5.11 10.83 10.86
CA MET A 166 3.79 10.20 10.96
C MET A 166 3.02 10.72 12.19
N ILE A 167 3.66 10.77 13.35
CA ILE A 167 3.06 11.26 14.60
C ILE A 167 2.66 12.73 14.46
N ALA A 168 3.55 13.57 13.92
CA ALA A 168 3.26 14.99 13.68
C ALA A 168 2.07 15.15 12.73
N LYS A 169 2.04 14.38 11.63
CA LYS A 169 0.95 14.44 10.64
C LYS A 169 -0.38 13.97 11.24
N MET A 170 -0.41 12.93 12.05
CA MET A 170 -1.63 12.51 12.74
C MET A 170 -2.15 13.60 13.69
N GLY A 171 -1.26 14.34 14.36
CA GLY A 171 -1.62 15.50 15.17
C GLY A 171 -2.25 16.63 14.32
N GLU A 172 -1.64 16.99 13.19
CA GLU A 172 -2.16 17.98 12.25
C GLU A 172 -3.55 17.59 11.71
N LEU A 173 -3.73 16.32 11.39
CA LEU A 173 -4.99 15.75 10.90
C LEU A 173 -6.03 15.53 12.01
N LYS A 174 -5.68 15.87 13.26
CA LYS A 174 -6.55 15.72 14.44
C LYS A 174 -7.08 14.30 14.61
N VAL A 175 -6.24 13.31 14.37
CA VAL A 175 -6.57 11.91 14.70
C VAL A 175 -6.78 11.80 16.19
N ALA A 176 -7.87 11.14 16.60
CA ALA A 176 -8.21 10.99 18.00
C ALA A 176 -7.12 10.24 18.79
N GLN A 177 -6.95 10.57 20.06
CA GLN A 177 -6.10 9.80 20.96
C GLN A 177 -6.79 8.47 21.32
N ALA A 178 -5.98 7.42 21.47
CA ALA A 178 -6.47 6.16 22.01
C ALA A 178 -6.93 6.34 23.48
N GLN A 179 -8.03 5.69 23.81
CA GLN A 179 -8.56 5.69 25.18
C GLN A 179 -7.84 4.66 26.04
#